data_2bd11efdbdeb5c80dcd0338e5445e27e
#
_entry.id   2bd11efdbdeb5c80dcd0338e5445e27e
#
_cell.length_a   1.000
_cell.length_b   1.000
_cell.length_c   1.000
_cell.angle_alpha   90.00
_cell.angle_beta   90.00
_cell.angle_gamma   90.00
#
_symmetry.space_group_name_H-M   'P 1'
#
loop_
_entity.id
_entity.type
_entity.pdbx_description
1 polymer ?
#
loop_
_entity_poly.entity_id
_entity_poly.type
_entity_poly.pdbx_seq_one_letter_code
_entity_poly.pdbx_strand_id
1 'polypeptide(L)'
;MKPSRKEVAEALTANGEVFELYEDKVWGRSCKVFRNTPPSLRELFASTRSDKTFITYEDERYTFEETYQMSCRIAQIIKEKYGIKKGDRVAISMRNLPEWVFTFNAITSIGAIAVGMNALWQSNEMKFGLDDCGASLLFSDQERINRLAPFWAEISIDVIAIRSTKLFKGIVSLDYLLEAQPACPMPDQIINPDDRAMILYTSGSTGKSKGAVSSHRNILSALFSWKLQAKIRSN
;
A
#
# COMPACT_ATOMS: atom_id res chain seq x y z
N MET A 1 32.81 -27.29 11.75
CA MET A 1 32.97 -25.85 11.46
C MET A 1 31.55 -25.30 11.21
N LYS A 2 31.18 -24.15 11.79
CA LYS A 2 29.87 -23.56 11.46
C LYS A 2 29.90 -23.07 10.00
N PRO A 3 28.82 -23.26 9.21
CA PRO A 3 28.76 -22.80 7.85
C PRO A 3 28.89 -21.26 7.79
N SER A 4 29.52 -20.77 6.74
CA SER A 4 29.60 -19.34 6.50
C SER A 4 28.21 -18.78 6.13
N ARG A 5 28.00 -17.47 6.31
CA ARG A 5 26.77 -16.79 5.89
C ARG A 5 26.43 -17.03 4.43
N LYS A 6 27.43 -17.12 3.55
CA LYS A 6 27.27 -17.37 2.13
C LYS A 6 26.74 -18.80 1.88
N GLU A 7 27.35 -19.82 2.50
CA GLU A 7 26.90 -21.21 2.38
C GLU A 7 25.48 -21.41 2.88
N VAL A 8 25.10 -20.77 4.02
CA VAL A 8 23.73 -20.79 4.53
C VAL A 8 22.76 -20.12 3.52
N ALA A 9 23.14 -18.97 2.96
CA ALA A 9 22.29 -18.29 1.98
C ALA A 9 22.09 -19.13 0.71
N GLU A 10 23.16 -19.72 0.18
CA GLU A 10 23.12 -20.61 -0.99
C GLU A 10 22.23 -21.84 -0.74
N ALA A 11 22.36 -22.46 0.43
CA ALA A 11 21.51 -23.59 0.81
C ALA A 11 20.03 -23.20 0.88
N LEU A 12 19.69 -22.06 1.52
CA LEU A 12 18.32 -21.61 1.69
C LEU A 12 17.66 -21.11 0.39
N THR A 13 18.45 -20.75 -0.61
CA THR A 13 17.96 -20.26 -1.91
C THR A 13 18.08 -21.29 -3.04
N ALA A 14 18.50 -22.52 -2.73
CA ALA A 14 18.61 -23.61 -3.67
C ALA A 14 17.23 -24.04 -4.23
N ASN A 15 17.28 -24.81 -5.32
CA ASN A 15 16.07 -25.37 -5.93
C ASN A 15 15.27 -26.24 -4.95
N GLY A 16 13.96 -26.02 -4.86
CA GLY A 16 13.04 -26.72 -3.95
C GLY A 16 12.95 -26.11 -2.54
N GLU A 17 13.80 -25.13 -2.22
CA GLU A 17 13.79 -24.48 -0.92
C GLU A 17 12.77 -23.31 -0.84
N VAL A 18 12.40 -22.92 0.40
CA VAL A 18 11.39 -21.86 0.62
C VAL A 18 11.78 -20.54 -0.03
N PHE A 19 13.07 -20.22 -0.07
CA PHE A 19 13.59 -19.00 -0.69
C PHE A 19 14.25 -19.27 -2.05
N GLU A 20 13.82 -20.29 -2.76
CA GLU A 20 14.35 -20.63 -4.09
C GLU A 20 14.38 -19.40 -5.00
N LEU A 21 15.54 -19.18 -5.63
CA LEU A 21 15.75 -18.15 -6.63
C LEU A 21 15.83 -18.76 -8.03
N TYR A 22 15.16 -18.12 -8.99
CA TYR A 22 15.26 -18.48 -10.41
C TYR A 22 15.43 -17.24 -11.29
N GLU A 23 15.91 -17.43 -12.50
CA GLU A 23 16.03 -16.36 -13.51
C GLU A 23 14.67 -16.08 -14.13
N ASP A 24 14.27 -14.82 -14.18
CA ASP A 24 13.04 -14.33 -14.83
C ASP A 24 13.31 -12.99 -15.53
N LYS A 25 12.40 -12.61 -16.43
CA LYS A 25 12.43 -11.29 -17.08
C LYS A 25 11.42 -10.36 -16.43
N VAL A 26 11.91 -9.34 -15.74
CA VAL A 26 11.12 -8.27 -15.12
C VAL A 26 11.32 -6.99 -15.92
N TRP A 27 10.26 -6.48 -16.55
CA TRP A 27 10.31 -5.32 -17.45
C TRP A 27 11.42 -5.41 -18.49
N GLY A 28 11.59 -6.61 -19.08
CA GLY A 28 12.59 -6.87 -20.13
C GLY A 28 14.02 -7.09 -19.65
N ARG A 29 14.28 -7.01 -18.34
CA ARG A 29 15.60 -7.25 -17.73
C ARG A 29 15.64 -8.62 -17.06
N SER A 30 16.69 -9.41 -17.35
CA SER A 30 16.93 -10.66 -16.62
C SER A 30 17.39 -10.36 -15.21
N CYS A 31 16.74 -11.00 -14.23
CA CYS A 31 17.09 -10.89 -12.82
C CYS A 31 16.67 -12.14 -12.04
N LYS A 32 17.31 -12.37 -10.89
CA LYS A 32 16.91 -13.42 -9.95
C LYS A 32 15.70 -12.96 -9.13
N VAL A 33 14.67 -13.79 -9.09
CA VAL A 33 13.45 -13.54 -8.33
C VAL A 33 13.14 -14.74 -7.43
N PHE A 34 12.42 -14.51 -6.33
CA PHE A 34 11.95 -15.59 -5.47
C PHE A 34 10.78 -16.31 -6.14
N ARG A 35 10.87 -17.66 -6.23
CA ARG A 35 9.82 -18.50 -6.80
C ARG A 35 8.56 -18.56 -5.96
N ASN A 36 8.71 -18.60 -4.65
CA ASN A 36 7.64 -18.91 -3.70
C ASN A 36 7.00 -17.66 -3.06
N THR A 37 7.19 -16.47 -3.65
CA THR A 37 6.43 -15.29 -3.21
C THR A 37 4.97 -15.41 -3.62
N PRO A 38 4.02 -14.91 -2.82
CA PRO A 38 2.67 -14.70 -3.32
C PRO A 38 2.69 -13.90 -4.63
N PRO A 39 1.77 -14.13 -5.58
CA PRO A 39 1.77 -13.43 -6.86
C PRO A 39 1.51 -11.93 -6.72
N SER A 40 0.76 -11.50 -5.69
CA SER A 40 0.55 -10.09 -5.39
C SER A 40 0.34 -9.83 -3.90
N LEU A 41 0.28 -8.55 -3.51
CA LEU A 41 -0.06 -8.14 -2.14
C LEU A 41 -1.46 -8.58 -1.74
N ARG A 42 -2.41 -8.66 -2.69
CA ARG A 42 -3.75 -9.18 -2.47
C ARG A 42 -3.73 -10.59 -1.89
N GLU A 43 -2.97 -11.49 -2.51
CA GLU A 43 -2.84 -12.89 -2.06
C GLU A 43 -2.08 -12.97 -0.74
N LEU A 44 -1.08 -12.10 -0.53
CA LEU A 44 -0.41 -12.00 0.77
C LEU A 44 -1.42 -11.66 1.87
N PHE A 45 -2.22 -10.61 1.69
CA PHE A 45 -3.21 -10.20 2.72
C PHE A 45 -4.26 -11.28 2.94
N ALA A 46 -4.77 -11.92 1.88
CA ALA A 46 -5.72 -13.01 1.99
C ALA A 46 -5.14 -14.23 2.74
N SER A 47 -3.86 -14.57 2.52
CA SER A 47 -3.20 -15.72 3.14
C SER A 47 -2.81 -15.51 4.61
N THR A 48 -2.78 -14.27 5.09
CA THR A 48 -2.39 -13.94 6.46
C THR A 48 -3.56 -13.77 7.42
N ARG A 49 -4.80 -13.91 6.95
CA ARG A 49 -6.02 -13.78 7.76
C ARG A 49 -5.98 -14.69 8.99
N SER A 50 -6.24 -14.13 10.14
CA SER A 50 -6.29 -14.84 11.43
C SER A 50 -6.82 -13.93 12.54
N ASP A 51 -7.19 -14.51 13.67
CA ASP A 51 -7.64 -13.78 14.86
C ASP A 51 -6.49 -13.19 15.70
N LYS A 52 -5.24 -13.29 15.21
CA LYS A 52 -4.09 -12.68 15.88
C LYS A 52 -4.14 -11.16 15.70
N THR A 53 -3.78 -10.43 16.76
CA THR A 53 -3.63 -8.98 16.69
C THR A 53 -2.56 -8.61 15.65
N PHE A 54 -2.92 -7.73 14.73
CA PHE A 54 -2.03 -7.20 13.70
C PHE A 54 -1.68 -5.73 13.96
N ILE A 55 -2.67 -4.91 14.26
CA ILE A 55 -2.49 -3.48 14.51
C ILE A 55 -2.83 -3.17 15.97
N THR A 56 -1.95 -2.42 16.61
CA THR A 56 -2.16 -1.79 17.91
C THR A 56 -1.94 -0.29 17.76
N TYR A 57 -2.97 0.51 18.02
CA TYR A 57 -2.91 1.95 17.95
C TYR A 57 -3.68 2.54 19.14
N GLU A 58 -2.98 3.17 20.06
CA GLU A 58 -3.56 3.64 21.32
C GLU A 58 -4.35 2.52 22.02
N ASP A 59 -5.63 2.69 22.27
CA ASP A 59 -6.52 1.68 22.86
C ASP A 59 -7.16 0.75 21.83
N GLU A 60 -6.93 1.01 20.53
CA GLU A 60 -7.50 0.21 19.45
C GLU A 60 -6.64 -1.01 19.14
N ARG A 61 -7.31 -2.12 18.84
CA ARG A 61 -6.68 -3.39 18.42
C ARG A 61 -7.45 -3.94 17.24
N TYR A 62 -6.71 -4.34 16.22
CA TYR A 62 -7.28 -4.98 15.03
C TYR A 62 -6.53 -6.28 14.76
N THR A 63 -7.27 -7.34 14.52
CA THR A 63 -6.73 -8.63 14.06
C THR A 63 -6.39 -8.55 12.56
N PHE A 64 -5.67 -9.55 12.05
CA PHE A 64 -5.46 -9.70 10.61
C PHE A 64 -6.79 -9.84 9.87
N GLU A 65 -7.76 -10.58 10.46
CA GLU A 65 -9.09 -10.75 9.88
C GLU A 65 -9.87 -9.43 9.81
N GLU A 66 -9.97 -8.69 10.91
CA GLU A 66 -10.66 -7.41 10.95
C GLU A 66 -10.03 -6.40 9.99
N THR A 67 -8.68 -6.36 9.92
CA THR A 67 -7.96 -5.52 8.96
C THR A 67 -8.31 -5.89 7.52
N TYR A 68 -8.38 -7.19 7.20
CA TYR A 68 -8.75 -7.66 5.87
C TYR A 68 -10.20 -7.28 5.53
N GLN A 69 -11.15 -7.50 6.43
CA GLN A 69 -12.56 -7.16 6.22
C GLN A 69 -12.76 -5.65 6.05
N MET A 70 -12.07 -4.82 6.83
CA MET A 70 -12.11 -3.38 6.65
C MET A 70 -11.57 -2.99 5.26
N SER A 71 -10.46 -3.61 4.84
CA SER A 71 -9.89 -3.38 3.50
C SER A 71 -10.83 -3.81 2.38
N CYS A 72 -11.60 -4.89 2.54
CA CYS A 72 -12.61 -5.32 1.57
C CYS A 72 -13.70 -4.24 1.38
N ARG A 73 -14.24 -3.70 2.48
CA ARG A 73 -15.26 -2.65 2.45
C ARG A 73 -14.75 -1.38 1.78
N ILE A 74 -13.53 -0.95 2.11
CA ILE A 74 -12.88 0.22 1.48
C ILE A 74 -12.66 -0.05 -0.01
N ALA A 75 -12.18 -1.24 -0.39
CA ALA A 75 -11.96 -1.62 -1.78
C ALA A 75 -13.26 -1.54 -2.61
N GLN A 76 -14.37 -2.02 -2.05
CA GLN A 76 -15.68 -1.92 -2.67
C GLN A 76 -16.12 -0.46 -2.86
N ILE A 77 -15.97 0.36 -1.82
CA ILE A 77 -16.29 1.81 -1.87
C ILE A 77 -15.52 2.50 -2.98
N ILE A 78 -14.19 2.35 -3.03
CA ILE A 78 -13.36 3.07 -4.00
C ILE A 78 -13.60 2.58 -5.43
N LYS A 79 -13.93 1.29 -5.62
CA LYS A 79 -14.23 0.72 -6.93
C LYS A 79 -15.61 1.16 -7.45
N GLU A 80 -16.65 1.04 -6.64
CA GLU A 80 -18.02 1.27 -7.10
C GLU A 80 -18.44 2.73 -7.02
N LYS A 81 -18.12 3.41 -5.92
CA LYS A 81 -18.55 4.79 -5.73
C LYS A 81 -17.64 5.80 -6.43
N TYR A 82 -16.33 5.56 -6.42
CA TYR A 82 -15.35 6.48 -7.00
C TYR A 82 -14.79 6.01 -8.34
N GLY A 83 -15.22 4.86 -8.84
CA GLY A 83 -14.85 4.34 -10.14
C GLY A 83 -13.37 4.01 -10.32
N ILE A 84 -12.63 3.80 -9.21
CA ILE A 84 -11.19 3.50 -9.24
C ILE A 84 -10.95 2.15 -9.92
N LYS A 85 -10.03 2.17 -10.87
CA LYS A 85 -9.66 1.01 -11.69
C LYS A 85 -8.20 0.61 -11.46
N LYS A 86 -7.85 -0.57 -11.94
CA LYS A 86 -6.46 -1.04 -11.99
C LYS A 86 -5.57 0.00 -12.69
N GLY A 87 -4.48 0.37 -12.03
CA GLY A 87 -3.52 1.36 -12.52
C GLY A 87 -3.82 2.81 -12.14
N ASP A 88 -5.00 3.12 -11.61
CA ASP A 88 -5.30 4.44 -11.07
C ASP A 88 -4.47 4.71 -9.81
N ARG A 89 -4.10 5.97 -9.57
CA ARG A 89 -3.33 6.38 -8.40
C ARG A 89 -4.28 6.91 -7.35
N VAL A 90 -4.20 6.32 -6.16
CA VAL A 90 -4.97 6.74 -4.98
C VAL A 90 -3.98 7.22 -3.93
N ALA A 91 -4.05 8.49 -3.59
CA ALA A 91 -3.15 9.12 -2.63
C ALA A 91 -3.59 8.85 -1.18
N ILE A 92 -2.61 8.62 -0.32
CA ILE A 92 -2.78 8.46 1.12
C ILE A 92 -1.92 9.55 1.79
N SER A 93 -2.57 10.50 2.44
CA SER A 93 -1.93 11.62 3.15
C SER A 93 -2.50 11.73 4.55
N MET A 94 -1.96 10.96 5.48
CA MET A 94 -2.36 10.92 6.88
C MET A 94 -1.19 10.49 7.75
N ARG A 95 -1.34 10.61 9.08
CA ARG A 95 -0.40 10.02 10.03
C ARG A 95 -0.45 8.49 9.98
N ASN A 96 0.38 7.84 10.81
CA ASN A 96 0.40 6.37 10.96
C ASN A 96 -0.84 5.91 11.74
N LEU A 97 -2.00 6.00 11.09
CA LEU A 97 -3.29 5.56 11.60
C LEU A 97 -3.57 4.12 11.11
N PRO A 98 -4.41 3.34 11.79
CA PRO A 98 -4.87 2.03 11.29
C PRO A 98 -5.45 2.11 9.88
N GLU A 99 -6.17 3.18 9.57
CA GLU A 99 -6.78 3.44 8.26
C GLU A 99 -5.76 3.54 7.13
N TRP A 100 -4.50 3.90 7.44
CA TRP A 100 -3.43 3.87 6.44
C TRP A 100 -3.22 2.44 5.90
N VAL A 101 -3.19 1.47 6.81
CA VAL A 101 -3.00 0.04 6.46
C VAL A 101 -4.22 -0.48 5.71
N PHE A 102 -5.44 -0.20 6.22
CA PHE A 102 -6.69 -0.63 5.57
C PHE A 102 -6.80 -0.10 4.15
N THR A 103 -6.49 1.18 3.97
CA THR A 103 -6.55 1.86 2.68
C THR A 103 -5.49 1.34 1.72
N PHE A 104 -4.25 1.15 2.18
CA PHE A 104 -3.17 0.56 1.38
C PHE A 104 -3.53 -0.84 0.88
N ASN A 105 -4.04 -1.69 1.78
CA ASN A 105 -4.48 -3.04 1.42
C ASN A 105 -5.62 -3.01 0.40
N ALA A 106 -6.61 -2.12 0.59
CA ALA A 106 -7.74 -1.95 -0.31
C ALA A 106 -7.30 -1.54 -1.71
N ILE A 107 -6.50 -0.47 -1.82
CA ILE A 107 -6.02 0.08 -3.09
C ILE A 107 -5.22 -0.98 -3.87
N THR A 108 -4.24 -1.59 -3.21
CA THR A 108 -3.36 -2.55 -3.89
C THR A 108 -4.08 -3.85 -4.23
N SER A 109 -5.12 -4.23 -3.48
CA SER A 109 -5.91 -5.44 -3.75
C SER A 109 -6.88 -5.33 -4.94
N ILE A 110 -7.17 -4.12 -5.42
CA ILE A 110 -7.91 -3.91 -6.68
C ILE A 110 -6.98 -3.52 -7.84
N GLY A 111 -5.66 -3.65 -7.65
CA GLY A 111 -4.66 -3.32 -8.67
C GLY A 111 -4.48 -1.82 -8.92
N ALA A 112 -5.05 -0.95 -8.10
CA ALA A 112 -4.74 0.46 -8.09
C ALA A 112 -3.37 0.71 -7.41
N ILE A 113 -2.80 1.88 -7.62
CA ILE A 113 -1.48 2.25 -7.15
C ILE A 113 -1.62 3.15 -5.92
N ALA A 114 -1.17 2.69 -4.76
CA ALA A 114 -1.14 3.50 -3.54
C ALA A 114 -0.02 4.54 -3.60
N VAL A 115 -0.35 5.81 -3.46
CA VAL A 115 0.63 6.89 -3.43
C VAL A 115 0.80 7.38 -1.99
N GLY A 116 1.86 6.92 -1.34
CA GLY A 116 2.20 7.35 0.02
C GLY A 116 2.80 8.75 0.01
N MET A 117 2.03 9.74 0.46
CA MET A 117 2.49 11.12 0.60
C MET A 117 3.15 11.33 1.97
N ASN A 118 4.21 12.11 2.00
CA ASN A 118 4.86 12.43 3.27
C ASN A 118 3.91 13.25 4.17
N ALA A 119 3.61 12.70 5.36
CA ALA A 119 2.71 13.33 6.32
C ALA A 119 3.20 14.70 6.86
N LEU A 120 4.47 15.05 6.65
CA LEU A 120 5.05 16.34 7.04
C LEU A 120 4.99 17.40 5.93
N TRP A 121 4.62 17.02 4.71
CA TRP A 121 4.51 17.94 3.59
C TRP A 121 3.55 19.10 3.89
N GLN A 122 3.97 20.29 3.43
CA GLN A 122 3.16 21.50 3.49
C GLN A 122 2.26 21.61 2.24
N SER A 123 1.42 22.60 2.19
CA SER A 123 0.40 22.81 1.16
C SER A 123 0.93 22.66 -0.28
N ASN A 124 2.04 23.36 -0.61
CA ASN A 124 2.63 23.34 -1.96
C ASN A 124 3.19 21.96 -2.34
N GLU A 125 3.83 21.27 -1.38
CA GLU A 125 4.38 19.94 -1.62
C GLU A 125 3.27 18.90 -1.81
N MET A 126 2.19 19.00 -1.03
CA MET A 126 1.02 18.14 -1.17
C MET A 126 0.35 18.36 -2.54
N LYS A 127 0.11 19.64 -2.92
CA LYS A 127 -0.46 19.97 -4.24
C LYS A 127 0.42 19.42 -5.36
N PHE A 128 1.73 19.67 -5.29
CA PHE A 128 2.68 19.13 -6.26
C PHE A 128 2.60 17.61 -6.35
N GLY A 129 2.58 16.89 -5.22
CA GLY A 129 2.53 15.43 -5.22
C GLY A 129 1.25 14.86 -5.83
N LEU A 130 0.10 15.50 -5.59
CA LEU A 130 -1.18 15.12 -6.19
C LEU A 130 -1.18 15.31 -7.72
N ASP A 131 -0.65 16.44 -8.19
CA ASP A 131 -0.58 16.76 -9.62
C ASP A 131 0.43 15.85 -10.34
N ASP A 132 1.63 15.68 -9.77
CA ASP A 132 2.73 14.91 -10.35
C ASP A 132 2.37 13.42 -10.52
N CYS A 133 1.71 12.82 -9.53
CA CYS A 133 1.26 11.43 -9.66
C CYS A 133 -0.06 11.29 -10.44
N GLY A 134 -0.78 12.37 -10.67
CA GLY A 134 -2.11 12.35 -11.29
C GLY A 134 -3.08 11.50 -10.46
N ALA A 135 -3.18 11.77 -9.16
CA ALA A 135 -4.08 11.05 -8.27
C ALA A 135 -5.54 11.21 -8.70
N SER A 136 -6.32 10.13 -8.62
CA SER A 136 -7.76 10.12 -8.90
C SER A 136 -8.61 10.22 -7.64
N LEU A 137 -8.03 9.93 -6.47
CA LEU A 137 -8.69 9.95 -5.17
C LEU A 137 -7.65 10.23 -4.09
N LEU A 138 -8.04 10.93 -3.01
CA LEU A 138 -7.21 11.19 -1.85
C LEU A 138 -7.88 10.70 -0.57
N PHE A 139 -7.19 9.90 0.23
CA PHE A 139 -7.51 9.65 1.64
C PHE A 139 -6.65 10.57 2.50
N SER A 140 -7.27 11.36 3.39
CA SER A 140 -6.52 12.35 4.16
C SER A 140 -7.11 12.59 5.54
N ASP A 141 -6.26 12.77 6.55
CA ASP A 141 -6.70 13.20 7.87
C ASP A 141 -6.97 14.71 7.94
N GLN A 142 -7.61 15.16 9.02
CA GLN A 142 -8.03 16.55 9.22
C GLN A 142 -6.89 17.56 9.03
N GLU A 143 -5.70 17.27 9.56
CA GLU A 143 -4.57 18.20 9.49
C GLU A 143 -4.10 18.42 8.05
N ARG A 144 -4.05 17.33 7.25
CA ARG A 144 -3.64 17.38 5.82
C ARG A 144 -4.71 18.01 4.96
N ILE A 145 -5.98 17.74 5.26
CA ILE A 145 -7.12 18.44 4.64
C ILE A 145 -6.99 19.96 4.87
N ASN A 146 -6.71 20.38 6.10
CA ASN A 146 -6.53 21.80 6.41
C ASN A 146 -5.33 22.43 5.67
N ARG A 147 -4.24 21.68 5.48
CA ARG A 147 -3.09 22.15 4.69
C ARG A 147 -3.42 22.35 3.22
N LEU A 148 -4.32 21.57 2.66
CA LEU A 148 -4.77 21.71 1.28
C LEU A 148 -5.79 22.84 1.07
N ALA A 149 -6.30 23.43 2.15
CA ALA A 149 -7.32 24.49 2.06
C ALA A 149 -7.00 25.63 1.09
N PRO A 150 -5.76 26.14 0.98
CA PRO A 150 -5.42 27.19 0.00
C PRO A 150 -5.62 26.80 -1.46
N PHE A 151 -5.65 25.50 -1.75
CA PHE A 151 -5.71 24.96 -3.11
C PHE A 151 -7.05 24.26 -3.44
N TRP A 152 -8.08 24.35 -2.58
CA TRP A 152 -9.35 23.64 -2.81
C TRP A 152 -10.01 23.97 -4.15
N ALA A 153 -9.89 25.20 -4.62
CA ALA A 153 -10.42 25.59 -5.91
C ALA A 153 -9.70 24.94 -7.13
N GLU A 154 -8.49 24.43 -6.90
CA GLU A 154 -7.65 23.81 -7.92
C GLU A 154 -7.65 22.28 -7.83
N ILE A 155 -8.16 21.71 -6.73
CA ILE A 155 -8.22 20.27 -6.51
C ILE A 155 -9.51 19.74 -7.12
N SER A 156 -9.36 18.94 -8.18
CA SER A 156 -10.49 18.34 -8.92
C SER A 156 -10.76 16.87 -8.58
N ILE A 157 -10.00 16.28 -7.62
CA ILE A 157 -10.16 14.90 -7.19
C ILE A 157 -11.07 14.80 -5.98
N ASP A 158 -11.73 13.65 -5.83
CA ASP A 158 -12.49 13.34 -4.64
C ASP A 158 -11.59 13.15 -3.42
N VAL A 159 -12.08 13.54 -2.24
CA VAL A 159 -11.35 13.41 -0.97
C VAL A 159 -12.21 12.67 0.04
N ILE A 160 -11.65 11.60 0.60
CA ILE A 160 -12.21 10.85 1.73
C ILE A 160 -11.46 11.27 2.99
N ALA A 161 -12.20 11.83 3.95
CA ALA A 161 -11.65 12.31 5.21
C ALA A 161 -11.53 11.16 6.22
N ILE A 162 -10.39 11.10 6.90
CA ILE A 162 -10.08 10.12 7.95
C ILE A 162 -10.10 10.83 9.30
N ARG A 163 -10.89 10.31 10.27
CA ARG A 163 -10.98 10.82 11.65
C ARG A 163 -11.17 12.35 11.70
N SER A 164 -11.99 12.87 10.79
CA SER A 164 -12.19 14.31 10.67
C SER A 164 -13.42 14.76 11.45
N THR A 165 -13.24 15.82 12.24
CA THR A 165 -14.33 16.46 13.00
C THR A 165 -15.00 17.59 12.24
N LYS A 166 -14.32 18.13 11.21
CA LYS A 166 -14.82 19.24 10.39
C LYS A 166 -14.58 18.95 8.91
N LEU A 167 -15.68 18.73 8.18
CA LEU A 167 -15.62 18.48 6.74
C LEU A 167 -15.82 19.79 5.95
N PHE A 168 -15.03 19.95 4.90
CA PHE A 168 -15.27 20.95 3.86
C PHE A 168 -16.34 20.45 2.88
N LYS A 169 -16.99 21.37 2.19
CA LYS A 169 -18.00 21.03 1.17
C LYS A 169 -17.39 20.10 0.11
N GLY A 170 -18.07 18.98 -0.15
CA GLY A 170 -17.64 17.97 -1.12
C GLY A 170 -16.71 16.88 -0.57
N ILE A 171 -16.28 16.98 0.70
CA ILE A 171 -15.49 15.94 1.37
C ILE A 171 -16.43 15.03 2.15
N VAL A 172 -16.21 13.72 2.05
CA VAL A 172 -17.00 12.69 2.75
C VAL A 172 -16.09 11.95 3.74
N SER A 173 -16.57 11.67 4.95
CA SER A 173 -15.80 10.89 5.91
C SER A 173 -15.81 9.40 5.56
N LEU A 174 -14.70 8.71 5.87
CA LEU A 174 -14.62 7.26 5.71
C LEU A 174 -15.66 6.55 6.59
N ASP A 175 -15.88 7.04 7.83
CA ASP A 175 -16.84 6.44 8.75
C ASP A 175 -18.26 6.44 8.17
N TYR A 176 -18.71 7.57 7.63
CA TYR A 176 -20.00 7.67 6.95
C TYR A 176 -20.12 6.68 5.76
N LEU A 177 -19.04 6.53 4.97
CA LEU A 177 -19.03 5.58 3.87
C LEU A 177 -19.10 4.13 4.35
N LEU A 178 -18.42 3.83 5.44
CA LEU A 178 -18.42 2.50 6.04
C LEU A 178 -19.75 2.16 6.70
N GLU A 179 -20.47 3.12 7.28
CA GLU A 179 -21.83 2.90 7.82
C GLU A 179 -22.78 2.37 6.73
N ALA A 180 -22.68 2.90 5.52
CA ALA A 180 -23.50 2.49 4.38
C ALA A 180 -22.98 1.24 3.66
N GLN A 181 -21.73 0.80 3.92
CA GLN A 181 -21.10 -0.33 3.23
C GLN A 181 -21.08 -1.57 4.12
N PRO A 182 -21.90 -2.59 3.88
CA PRO A 182 -21.89 -3.84 4.65
C PRO A 182 -20.59 -4.64 4.41
N ALA A 183 -20.37 -5.68 5.21
CA ALA A 183 -19.33 -6.64 4.97
C ALA A 183 -19.47 -7.27 3.57
N CYS A 184 -18.38 -7.37 2.86
CA CYS A 184 -18.35 -7.84 1.48
C CYS A 184 -17.02 -8.57 1.18
N PRO A 185 -16.97 -9.44 0.19
CA PRO A 185 -15.71 -10.01 -0.28
C PRO A 185 -14.84 -8.93 -0.93
N MET A 186 -13.53 -9.21 -0.99
CA MET A 186 -12.61 -8.38 -1.77
C MET A 186 -13.02 -8.41 -3.25
N PRO A 187 -13.23 -7.25 -3.90
CA PRO A 187 -13.63 -7.20 -5.31
C PRO A 187 -12.66 -7.96 -6.21
N ASP A 188 -13.19 -8.71 -7.18
CA ASP A 188 -12.34 -9.47 -8.09
C ASP A 188 -11.50 -8.58 -8.97
N GLN A 189 -10.21 -8.93 -9.05
CA GLN A 189 -9.23 -8.26 -9.90
C GLN A 189 -8.03 -9.16 -10.17
N ILE A 190 -7.65 -9.29 -11.44
CA ILE A 190 -6.41 -9.97 -11.82
C ILE A 190 -5.24 -9.00 -11.66
N ILE A 191 -4.28 -9.39 -10.83
CA ILE A 191 -3.07 -8.61 -10.53
C ILE A 191 -1.85 -9.44 -10.88
N ASN A 192 -0.99 -8.91 -11.74
CA ASN A 192 0.27 -9.55 -12.07
C ASN A 192 1.38 -9.12 -11.10
N PRO A 193 2.37 -9.96 -10.83
CA PRO A 193 3.48 -9.60 -9.92
C PRO A 193 4.19 -8.30 -10.28
N ASP A 194 4.29 -7.98 -11.56
CA ASP A 194 4.99 -6.79 -12.06
C ASP A 194 4.10 -5.57 -12.27
N ASP A 195 2.79 -5.67 -11.94
CA ASP A 195 1.92 -4.51 -11.88
C ASP A 195 2.42 -3.53 -10.80
N ARG A 196 2.29 -2.24 -11.08
CA ARG A 196 2.67 -1.18 -10.13
C ARG A 196 1.73 -1.21 -8.94
N ALA A 197 2.28 -1.16 -7.73
CA ALA A 197 1.51 -1.25 -6.48
C ALA A 197 1.61 0.02 -5.64
N MET A 198 2.76 0.70 -5.67
CA MET A 198 3.01 1.83 -4.78
C MET A 198 3.92 2.86 -5.42
N ILE A 199 3.68 4.12 -5.09
CA ILE A 199 4.59 5.25 -5.32
C ILE A 199 4.95 5.85 -3.96
N LEU A 200 6.25 5.97 -3.68
CA LEU A 200 6.77 6.70 -2.52
C LEU A 200 7.61 7.87 -2.98
N TYR A 201 7.33 9.05 -2.46
CA TYR A 201 8.13 10.23 -2.75
C TYR A 201 9.38 10.28 -1.87
N THR A 202 10.52 10.50 -2.52
CA THR A 202 11.83 10.70 -1.86
C THR A 202 12.30 12.12 -2.09
N SER A 203 13.08 12.66 -1.14
CA SER A 203 13.76 13.95 -1.31
C SER A 203 14.72 13.86 -2.49
N GLY A 204 14.44 14.59 -3.57
CA GLY A 204 15.31 14.64 -4.73
C GLY A 204 16.54 15.51 -4.49
N SER A 205 17.71 15.08 -4.99
CA SER A 205 18.95 15.87 -5.00
C SER A 205 18.82 17.23 -5.73
N THR A 206 17.77 17.40 -6.53
CA THR A 206 17.46 18.59 -7.33
C THR A 206 16.40 19.51 -6.69
N GLY A 207 16.08 19.33 -5.41
CA GLY A 207 15.12 20.15 -4.66
C GLY A 207 13.65 19.78 -4.85
N LYS A 208 13.27 19.03 -5.88
CA LYS A 208 11.91 18.51 -6.07
C LYS A 208 11.84 17.02 -5.69
N SER A 209 10.82 16.64 -4.93
CA SER A 209 10.56 15.25 -4.59
C SER A 209 10.32 14.40 -5.85
N LYS A 210 10.78 13.15 -5.84
CA LYS A 210 10.60 12.19 -6.96
C LYS A 210 9.82 10.98 -6.48
N GLY A 211 8.84 10.55 -7.25
CA GLY A 211 8.04 9.36 -6.98
C GLY A 211 8.78 8.08 -7.39
N ALA A 212 9.21 7.29 -6.41
CA ALA A 212 9.76 5.97 -6.63
C ALA A 212 8.63 4.94 -6.76
N VAL A 213 8.56 4.26 -7.91
CA VAL A 213 7.51 3.27 -8.21
C VAL A 213 7.98 1.88 -7.83
N SER A 214 7.16 1.14 -7.09
CA SER A 214 7.36 -0.26 -6.75
C SER A 214 6.23 -1.12 -7.30
N SER A 215 6.57 -2.29 -7.86
CA SER A 215 5.59 -3.32 -8.21
C SER A 215 5.23 -4.18 -7.00
N HIS A 216 4.19 -5.02 -7.13
CA HIS A 216 3.88 -6.05 -6.14
C HIS A 216 5.09 -6.94 -5.89
N ARG A 217 5.77 -7.40 -6.95
CA ARG A 217 7.01 -8.20 -6.88
C ARG A 217 8.11 -7.50 -6.10
N ASN A 218 8.33 -6.20 -6.31
CA ASN A 218 9.38 -5.46 -5.60
C ASN A 218 9.15 -5.48 -4.08
N ILE A 219 7.91 -5.21 -3.65
CA ILE A 219 7.54 -5.17 -2.23
C ILE A 219 7.65 -6.57 -1.62
N LEU A 220 7.11 -7.59 -2.29
CA LEU A 220 7.14 -8.97 -1.82
C LEU A 220 8.58 -9.52 -1.78
N SER A 221 9.42 -9.20 -2.77
CA SER A 221 10.83 -9.59 -2.77
C SER A 221 11.60 -8.96 -1.61
N ALA A 222 11.28 -7.70 -1.25
CA ALA A 222 11.87 -7.07 -0.07
C ALA A 222 11.48 -7.80 1.23
N LEU A 223 10.20 -8.16 1.38
CA LEU A 223 9.71 -8.94 2.53
C LEU A 223 10.38 -10.32 2.60
N PHE A 224 10.49 -11.03 1.48
CA PHE A 224 11.17 -12.33 1.42
C PHE A 224 12.66 -12.21 1.73
N SER A 225 13.32 -11.16 1.25
CA SER A 225 14.73 -10.87 1.60
C SER A 225 14.92 -10.65 3.09
N TRP A 226 13.98 -9.96 3.76
CA TRP A 226 14.02 -9.80 5.22
C TRP A 226 13.83 -11.12 5.96
N LYS A 227 12.88 -11.95 5.54
CA LYS A 227 12.67 -13.30 6.11
C LYS A 227 13.91 -14.16 5.93
N LEU A 228 14.53 -14.16 4.74
CA LEU A 228 15.78 -14.86 4.47
C LEU A 228 16.91 -14.39 5.38
N GLN A 229 17.11 -13.07 5.54
CA GLN A 229 18.12 -12.51 6.43
C GLN A 229 17.91 -12.92 7.91
N ALA A 230 16.66 -12.92 8.37
CA ALA A 230 16.34 -13.40 9.72
C ALA A 230 16.70 -14.88 9.89
N LYS A 231 16.36 -15.71 8.87
CA LYS A 231 16.68 -17.14 8.90
C LYS A 231 18.18 -17.41 8.87
N ILE A 232 18.95 -16.67 8.08
CA ILE A 232 20.43 -16.77 8.04
C ILE A 232 21.04 -16.42 9.41
N ARG A 233 20.48 -15.45 10.13
CA ARG A 233 20.99 -15.05 11.46
C ARG A 233 20.67 -16.05 12.57
N SER A 234 19.64 -16.88 12.40
CA SER A 234 19.20 -17.89 13.38
C SER A 234 19.93 -19.25 13.24
N ASN A 235 20.69 -19.44 12.18
CA ASN A 235 21.55 -20.61 11.93
C ASN A 235 23.02 -20.27 12.22
#